data_08fd27607622a0a0c95d358d5ce81d14
#
_entry.id   08fd27607622a0a0c95d358d5ce81d14
#
_cell.length_a   1.000
_cell.length_b   1.000
_cell.length_c   1.000
_cell.angle_alpha   90.00
_cell.angle_beta   90.00
_cell.angle_gamma   90.00
#
_symmetry.space_group_name_H-M   'P 1'
#
loop_
_entity.id
_entity.type
_entity.pdbx_description
1 polymer ?
#
loop_
_entity_poly.entity_id
_entity_poly.type
_entity_poly.pdbx_seq_one_letter_code
_entity_poly.pdbx_strand_id
1 'polypeptide(L)'
;MVVVAILAAGRGTRMKSNLPKVLHTLGGKSLVERVIQSVEPLQPERRMVIVGYQAQEVKTALGPIPDLEFVEQTVQLGTGHAIQQLLPHLKGYNGDLLILNGDVPLLRSETLKHFLEIHQENQNAATVMTAKLPNPKGYGRVFCDENNVVQQIVEDKDCTSAQRENQRINAGVYCFRWQDLEKILPHLEANNAQKEYYLTDAVTQVTPVMAVDVEDFQEIGGINDRLQLSGAYDILQARIKEKWMKAGVTLIDSASITIDETVELEPDVIIEPQTHLRGNTVIKAGSRIGPGSLIENSLIGENVTARYSVITDSTVQNETQIG
;
A
#
# COMPACT_ATOMS: atom_id res chain seq x y z
N MET A 1 10.26 17.12 9.47
CA MET A 1 10.07 17.32 8.02
C MET A 1 10.34 16.01 7.33
N VAL A 2 9.43 15.54 6.47
CA VAL A 2 9.58 14.26 5.75
C VAL A 2 9.28 14.44 4.27
N VAL A 3 10.14 13.87 3.43
CA VAL A 3 9.88 13.67 1.99
C VAL A 3 9.50 12.19 1.80
N VAL A 4 8.53 11.93 0.95
CA VAL A 4 8.11 10.57 0.60
C VAL A 4 8.57 10.23 -0.81
N ALA A 5 9.21 9.08 -0.98
CA ALA A 5 9.57 8.49 -2.26
C ALA A 5 8.82 7.18 -2.49
N ILE A 6 8.10 7.06 -3.59
CA ILE A 6 7.34 5.86 -3.95
C ILE A 6 7.98 5.20 -5.16
N LEU A 7 8.43 3.96 -5.01
CA LEU A 7 9.07 3.17 -6.05
C LEU A 7 8.03 2.58 -7.01
N ALA A 8 7.93 3.11 -8.21
CA ALA A 8 6.97 2.71 -9.24
C ALA A 8 7.62 2.41 -10.61
N ALA A 9 8.95 2.18 -10.64
CA ALA A 9 9.72 2.02 -11.88
C ALA A 9 9.74 0.58 -12.43
N GLY A 10 9.28 -0.40 -11.68
CA GLY A 10 9.42 -1.82 -11.99
C GLY A 10 8.51 -2.29 -13.14
N ARG A 11 9.01 -3.24 -13.95
CA ARG A 11 8.30 -3.79 -15.12
C ARG A 11 7.11 -4.70 -14.76
N GLY A 12 7.13 -5.40 -13.63
CA GLY A 12 6.03 -6.24 -13.16
C GLY A 12 5.67 -7.42 -14.08
N THR A 13 6.64 -8.11 -14.66
CA THR A 13 6.44 -9.17 -15.68
C THR A 13 5.52 -10.32 -15.22
N ARG A 14 5.44 -10.61 -13.92
CA ARG A 14 4.57 -11.64 -13.33
C ARG A 14 3.08 -11.34 -13.44
N MET A 15 2.69 -10.07 -13.64
CA MET A 15 1.30 -9.67 -13.88
C MET A 15 0.76 -10.15 -15.24
N LYS A 16 1.65 -10.54 -16.17
CA LYS A 16 1.29 -10.97 -17.54
C LYS A 16 0.34 -9.97 -18.22
N SER A 17 0.67 -8.69 -18.17
CA SER A 17 -0.14 -7.57 -18.64
C SER A 17 0.75 -6.54 -19.34
N ASN A 18 0.16 -5.81 -20.30
CA ASN A 18 0.79 -4.64 -20.88
C ASN A 18 0.66 -3.40 -19.98
N LEU A 19 -0.30 -3.41 -19.04
CA LEU A 19 -0.45 -2.34 -18.07
C LEU A 19 0.68 -2.41 -17.04
N PRO A 20 1.34 -1.29 -16.69
CA PRO A 20 2.29 -1.23 -15.59
C PRO A 20 1.73 -1.83 -14.31
N LYS A 21 2.54 -2.62 -13.59
CA LYS A 21 2.10 -3.32 -12.37
C LYS A 21 1.37 -2.40 -11.40
N VAL A 22 1.91 -1.24 -11.15
CA VAL A 22 1.41 -0.27 -10.17
C VAL A 22 0.09 0.40 -10.58
N LEU A 23 -0.32 0.27 -11.84
CA LEU A 23 -1.61 0.78 -12.36
C LEU A 23 -2.74 -0.24 -12.31
N HIS A 24 -2.47 -1.50 -11.95
CA HIS A 24 -3.57 -2.45 -11.71
C HIS A 24 -4.42 -1.96 -10.55
N THR A 25 -5.74 -2.13 -10.66
CA THR A 25 -6.70 -1.60 -9.69
C THR A 25 -7.02 -2.60 -8.59
N LEU A 26 -7.20 -2.07 -7.39
CA LEU A 26 -7.67 -2.74 -6.20
C LEU A 26 -8.81 -1.88 -5.59
N GLY A 27 -10.05 -2.36 -5.62
CA GLY A 27 -11.21 -1.60 -5.13
C GLY A 27 -11.37 -0.24 -5.82
N GLY A 28 -11.26 -0.21 -7.17
CA GLY A 28 -11.46 1.01 -7.99
C GLY A 28 -10.25 1.96 -8.10
N LYS A 29 -9.21 1.82 -7.25
CA LYS A 29 -8.00 2.67 -7.28
C LYS A 29 -6.79 1.85 -7.71
N SER A 30 -5.83 2.46 -8.42
CA SER A 30 -4.57 1.78 -8.74
C SER A 30 -3.74 1.48 -7.49
N LEU A 31 -2.84 0.48 -7.57
CA LEU A 31 -2.00 0.12 -6.43
C LEU A 31 -1.19 1.32 -5.93
N VAL A 32 -0.60 2.08 -6.84
CA VAL A 32 0.21 3.25 -6.49
C VAL A 32 -0.63 4.40 -5.92
N GLU A 33 -1.86 4.62 -6.40
CA GLU A 33 -2.79 5.61 -5.81
C GLU A 33 -3.10 5.29 -4.36
N ARG A 34 -3.28 4.01 -4.02
CA ARG A 34 -3.48 3.57 -2.64
C ARG A 34 -2.29 3.89 -1.75
N VAL A 35 -1.07 3.66 -2.25
CA VAL A 35 0.15 4.03 -1.53
C VAL A 35 0.27 5.54 -1.38
N ILE A 36 -0.05 6.33 -2.41
CA ILE A 36 -0.07 7.79 -2.32
C ILE A 36 -1.07 8.26 -1.26
N GLN A 37 -2.27 7.69 -1.23
CA GLN A 37 -3.29 8.04 -0.24
C GLN A 37 -2.90 7.66 1.19
N SER A 38 -2.19 6.54 1.39
CA SER A 38 -1.76 6.14 2.73
C SER A 38 -0.76 7.13 3.37
N VAL A 39 -0.06 7.92 2.58
CA VAL A 39 0.90 8.92 3.07
C VAL A 39 0.32 10.33 3.20
N GLU A 40 -0.87 10.62 2.67
CA GLU A 40 -1.49 11.95 2.75
C GLU A 40 -1.68 12.45 4.20
N PRO A 41 -2.16 11.62 5.16
CA PRO A 41 -2.31 12.05 6.55
C PRO A 41 -0.99 12.38 7.27
N LEU A 42 0.15 11.97 6.73
CA LEU A 42 1.48 12.33 7.25
C LEU A 42 1.89 13.77 6.89
N GLN A 43 1.17 14.41 5.96
CA GLN A 43 1.44 15.76 5.44
C GLN A 43 2.92 15.94 5.03
N PRO A 44 3.45 15.09 4.14
CA PRO A 44 4.84 15.19 3.72
C PRO A 44 5.09 16.51 2.97
N GLU A 45 6.31 17.05 3.08
CA GLU A 45 6.72 18.25 2.34
C GLU A 45 6.67 18.04 0.83
N ARG A 46 7.09 16.87 0.38
CA ARG A 46 7.11 16.49 -1.04
C ARG A 46 6.72 15.03 -1.19
N ARG A 47 6.01 14.73 -2.27
CA ARG A 47 5.66 13.36 -2.67
C ARG A 47 6.29 13.07 -4.02
N MET A 48 7.29 12.20 -4.05
CA MET A 48 8.08 11.88 -5.23
C MET A 48 7.78 10.46 -5.70
N VAL A 49 7.34 10.29 -6.94
CA VAL A 49 7.08 8.98 -7.54
C VAL A 49 8.20 8.67 -8.52
N ILE A 50 8.97 7.61 -8.23
CA ILE A 50 10.05 7.16 -9.11
C ILE A 50 9.45 6.24 -10.17
N VAL A 51 9.41 6.71 -11.40
CA VAL A 51 8.83 6.01 -12.56
C VAL A 51 9.92 5.49 -13.47
N GLY A 52 9.63 4.46 -14.27
CA GLY A 52 10.61 3.86 -15.17
C GLY A 52 9.95 3.14 -16.33
N TYR A 53 9.61 1.87 -16.18
CA TYR A 53 8.88 1.14 -17.22
C TYR A 53 7.54 1.83 -17.53
N GLN A 54 7.31 2.18 -18.80
CA GLN A 54 6.11 2.94 -19.23
C GLN A 54 5.83 4.19 -18.36
N ALA A 55 6.89 4.95 -18.07
CA ALA A 55 6.82 6.13 -17.20
C ALA A 55 5.70 7.10 -17.60
N GLN A 56 5.49 7.31 -18.93
CA GLN A 56 4.47 8.22 -19.42
C GLN A 56 3.03 7.76 -19.07
N GLU A 57 2.76 6.47 -19.10
CA GLU A 57 1.45 5.92 -18.71
C GLU A 57 1.19 6.13 -17.23
N VAL A 58 2.20 5.88 -16.38
CA VAL A 58 2.11 6.11 -14.93
C VAL A 58 1.91 7.59 -14.62
N LYS A 59 2.68 8.49 -15.27
CA LYS A 59 2.53 9.95 -15.11
C LYS A 59 1.14 10.42 -15.53
N THR A 60 0.62 9.92 -16.64
CA THR A 60 -0.70 10.29 -17.15
C THR A 60 -1.81 9.83 -16.19
N ALA A 61 -1.72 8.59 -15.69
CA ALA A 61 -2.71 8.05 -14.76
C ALA A 61 -2.73 8.80 -13.41
N LEU A 62 -1.56 9.22 -12.92
CA LEU A 62 -1.43 9.94 -11.64
C LEU A 62 -1.53 11.47 -11.78
N GLY A 63 -1.52 11.99 -13.01
CA GLY A 63 -1.55 13.43 -13.27
C GLY A 63 -2.68 14.23 -12.62
N PRO A 64 -3.88 13.65 -12.39
CA PRO A 64 -4.94 14.31 -11.64
C PRO A 64 -4.66 14.52 -10.15
N ILE A 65 -3.69 13.78 -9.56
CA ILE A 65 -3.34 13.93 -8.14
C ILE A 65 -2.42 15.15 -7.99
N PRO A 66 -2.81 16.15 -7.17
CA PRO A 66 -2.02 17.37 -7.01
C PRO A 66 -0.70 17.09 -6.28
N ASP A 67 0.26 17.99 -6.46
CA ASP A 67 1.54 18.04 -5.74
C ASP A 67 2.38 16.75 -5.78
N LEU A 68 2.30 15.99 -6.90
CA LEU A 68 3.18 14.87 -7.18
C LEU A 68 4.36 15.31 -8.04
N GLU A 69 5.55 14.92 -7.61
CA GLU A 69 6.77 15.06 -8.40
C GLU A 69 7.17 13.71 -8.99
N PHE A 70 7.52 13.70 -10.28
CA PHE A 70 7.96 12.49 -10.95
C PHE A 70 9.47 12.51 -11.19
N VAL A 71 10.15 11.44 -10.76
CA VAL A 71 11.58 11.25 -10.99
C VAL A 71 11.77 10.01 -11.88
N GLU A 72 12.55 10.13 -12.95
CA GLU A 72 12.71 9.03 -13.88
C GLU A 72 13.92 8.16 -13.55
N GLN A 73 13.70 6.86 -13.43
CA GLN A 73 14.71 5.83 -13.48
C GLN A 73 14.73 5.25 -14.90
N THR A 74 15.56 5.79 -15.77
CA THR A 74 15.60 5.40 -17.20
C THR A 74 16.08 3.96 -17.41
N VAL A 75 16.99 3.49 -16.57
CA VAL A 75 17.49 2.11 -16.56
C VAL A 75 17.18 1.49 -15.19
N GLN A 76 16.49 0.36 -15.17
CA GLN A 76 16.09 -0.32 -13.92
C GLN A 76 17.25 -1.20 -13.43
N LEU A 77 18.15 -0.64 -12.62
CA LEU A 77 19.32 -1.31 -12.04
C LEU A 77 19.15 -1.61 -10.54
N GLY A 78 17.93 -1.69 -10.05
CA GLY A 78 17.62 -2.02 -8.65
C GLY A 78 17.04 -0.86 -7.85
N THR A 79 16.67 -1.15 -6.60
CA THR A 79 15.99 -0.21 -5.69
C THR A 79 16.92 0.90 -5.21
N GLY A 80 18.19 0.59 -4.94
CA GLY A 80 19.22 1.59 -4.61
C GLY A 80 19.43 2.57 -5.75
N HIS A 81 19.52 2.06 -7.00
CA HIS A 81 19.62 2.92 -8.19
C HIS A 81 18.41 3.82 -8.37
N ALA A 82 17.21 3.35 -8.02
CA ALA A 82 16.00 4.19 -8.06
C ALA A 82 16.14 5.39 -7.10
N ILE A 83 16.60 5.15 -5.88
CA ILE A 83 16.80 6.21 -4.86
C ILE A 83 17.96 7.12 -5.24
N GLN A 84 19.01 6.64 -5.91
CA GLN A 84 20.09 7.51 -6.43
C GLN A 84 19.55 8.62 -7.36
N GLN A 85 18.45 8.39 -8.07
CA GLN A 85 17.84 9.41 -8.93
C GLN A 85 17.32 10.62 -8.13
N LEU A 86 17.14 10.49 -6.82
CA LEU A 86 16.71 11.60 -5.94
C LEU A 86 17.85 12.55 -5.57
N LEU A 87 19.12 12.18 -5.74
CA LEU A 87 20.28 13.00 -5.34
C LEU A 87 20.22 14.45 -5.86
N PRO A 88 19.95 14.72 -7.16
CA PRO A 88 19.85 16.09 -7.66
C PRO A 88 18.62 16.84 -7.14
N HIS A 89 17.54 16.12 -6.78
CA HIS A 89 16.26 16.70 -6.35
C HIS A 89 16.22 17.05 -4.85
N LEU A 90 17.05 16.38 -4.04
CA LEU A 90 17.10 16.54 -2.59
C LEU A 90 18.44 17.14 -2.12
N LYS A 91 19.18 17.80 -3.00
CA LYS A 91 20.44 18.46 -2.64
C LYS A 91 20.22 19.50 -1.55
N GLY A 92 20.92 19.33 -0.41
CA GLY A 92 20.80 20.23 0.74
C GLY A 92 19.53 20.02 1.58
N TYR A 93 18.76 19.00 1.31
CA TYR A 93 17.62 18.63 2.16
C TYR A 93 18.12 18.13 3.53
N ASN A 94 17.49 18.61 4.60
CA ASN A 94 17.81 18.25 5.97
C ASN A 94 16.57 17.72 6.69
N GLY A 95 16.21 16.49 6.40
CA GLY A 95 15.04 15.82 6.96
C GLY A 95 15.06 14.34 6.66
N ASP A 96 13.93 13.69 6.86
CA ASP A 96 13.78 12.25 6.69
C ASP A 96 13.22 11.92 5.31
N LEU A 97 13.69 10.83 4.72
CA LEU A 97 13.17 10.24 3.49
C LEU A 97 12.43 8.95 3.83
N LEU A 98 11.11 8.96 3.69
CA LEU A 98 10.27 7.76 3.77
C LEU A 98 10.16 7.12 2.39
N ILE A 99 10.57 5.87 2.27
CA ILE A 99 10.59 5.12 1.00
C ILE A 99 9.56 4.00 1.07
N LEU A 100 8.68 3.96 0.07
CA LEU A 100 7.63 2.94 -0.05
C LEU A 100 7.67 2.29 -1.43
N ASN A 101 7.22 1.04 -1.50
CA ASN A 101 6.97 0.37 -2.76
C ASN A 101 5.56 0.68 -3.28
N GLY A 102 5.41 1.09 -4.53
CA GLY A 102 4.13 1.42 -5.15
C GLY A 102 3.19 0.23 -5.38
N ASP A 103 3.60 -0.96 -4.99
CA ASP A 103 2.83 -2.22 -5.08
C ASP A 103 2.42 -2.79 -3.72
N VAL A 104 2.50 -2.01 -2.63
CA VAL A 104 2.07 -2.38 -1.27
C VAL A 104 0.83 -1.55 -0.88
N PRO A 105 -0.34 -1.82 -1.48
CA PRO A 105 -1.50 -0.92 -1.44
C PRO A 105 -2.33 -1.00 -0.15
N LEU A 106 -2.03 -1.94 0.75
CA LEU A 106 -2.82 -2.17 1.98
C LEU A 106 -2.20 -1.56 3.24
N LEU A 107 -1.07 -0.87 3.08
CA LEU A 107 -0.38 -0.21 4.17
C LEU A 107 -1.22 0.97 4.71
N ARG A 108 -1.42 1.00 6.04
CA ARG A 108 -2.28 1.99 6.70
C ARG A 108 -1.49 3.24 7.08
N SER A 109 -2.17 4.37 7.08
CA SER A 109 -1.59 5.65 7.50
C SER A 109 -1.15 5.64 8.97
N GLU A 110 -1.91 4.99 9.85
CA GLU A 110 -1.60 4.85 11.27
C GLU A 110 -0.30 4.08 11.48
N THR A 111 -0.10 3.00 10.73
CA THR A 111 1.14 2.21 10.75
C THR A 111 2.34 3.05 10.30
N LEU A 112 2.18 3.82 9.22
CA LEU A 112 3.21 4.72 8.72
C LEU A 112 3.53 5.84 9.70
N LYS A 113 2.52 6.41 10.34
CA LYS A 113 2.69 7.46 11.35
C LYS A 113 3.50 6.93 12.53
N HIS A 114 3.10 5.79 13.10
CA HIS A 114 3.83 5.15 14.18
C HIS A 114 5.27 4.81 13.81
N PHE A 115 5.49 4.32 12.59
CA PHE A 115 6.82 4.01 12.06
C PHE A 115 7.72 5.25 12.00
N LEU A 116 7.20 6.40 11.55
CA LEU A 116 7.91 7.67 11.52
C LEU A 116 8.18 8.22 12.92
N GLU A 117 7.23 8.11 13.84
CA GLU A 117 7.40 8.51 15.24
C GLU A 117 8.57 7.76 15.88
N ILE A 118 8.63 6.43 15.73
CA ILE A 118 9.77 5.62 16.23
C ILE A 118 11.09 6.07 15.58
N HIS A 119 11.10 6.34 14.27
CA HIS A 119 12.30 6.80 13.59
C HIS A 119 12.83 8.10 14.20
N GLN A 120 11.96 9.07 14.41
CA GLN A 120 12.30 10.41 14.89
C GLN A 120 12.65 10.45 16.39
N GLU A 121 11.87 9.76 17.23
CA GLU A 121 12.12 9.70 18.68
C GLU A 121 13.45 9.07 19.03
N ASN A 122 13.84 8.01 18.30
CA ASN A 122 15.12 7.34 18.50
C ASN A 122 16.27 7.97 17.70
N GLN A 123 16.02 9.04 16.93
CA GLN A 123 17.03 9.70 16.10
C GLN A 123 17.80 8.72 15.21
N ASN A 124 17.11 7.73 14.65
CA ASN A 124 17.71 6.69 13.83
C ASN A 124 18.34 7.27 12.56
N ALA A 125 19.44 6.71 12.09
CA ALA A 125 19.96 6.98 10.75
C ALA A 125 19.13 6.27 9.68
N ALA A 126 18.63 5.06 10.02
CA ALA A 126 17.61 4.35 9.25
C ALA A 126 16.66 3.56 10.16
N THR A 127 15.43 3.38 9.71
CA THR A 127 14.44 2.47 10.29
C THR A 127 13.89 1.59 9.19
N VAL A 128 13.79 0.30 9.45
CA VAL A 128 13.31 -0.71 8.51
C VAL A 128 12.01 -1.29 9.01
N MET A 129 10.97 -1.25 8.18
CA MET A 129 9.71 -1.93 8.49
C MET A 129 9.88 -3.42 8.26
N THR A 130 9.49 -4.21 9.23
CA THR A 130 9.61 -5.67 9.25
C THR A 130 8.29 -6.32 9.63
N ALA A 131 8.17 -7.62 9.37
CA ALA A 131 7.10 -8.48 9.88
C ALA A 131 7.62 -9.89 10.06
N LYS A 132 6.92 -10.67 10.88
CA LYS A 132 7.17 -12.12 11.02
C LYS A 132 6.12 -12.89 10.23
N LEU A 133 6.56 -13.58 9.18
CA LEU A 133 5.68 -14.37 8.32
C LEU A 133 5.88 -15.87 8.55
N PRO A 134 4.80 -16.67 8.63
CA PRO A 134 4.92 -18.12 8.66
C PRO A 134 5.60 -18.69 7.39
N ASN A 135 5.40 -18.06 6.24
CA ASN A 135 6.06 -18.37 4.98
C ASN A 135 6.74 -17.13 4.41
N PRO A 136 8.02 -16.92 4.71
CA PRO A 136 8.77 -15.72 4.32
C PRO A 136 9.35 -15.78 2.90
N LYS A 137 8.99 -16.76 2.10
CA LYS A 137 9.54 -17.00 0.75
C LYS A 137 9.34 -15.78 -0.16
N GLY A 138 10.41 -15.35 -0.81
CA GLY A 138 10.41 -14.24 -1.76
C GLY A 138 10.68 -12.88 -1.13
N TYR A 139 10.81 -12.79 0.19
CA TYR A 139 11.18 -11.57 0.90
C TYR A 139 12.64 -11.62 1.38
N GLY A 140 13.31 -10.48 1.47
CA GLY A 140 14.58 -10.37 2.18
C GLY A 140 14.42 -10.71 3.67
N ARG A 141 15.46 -11.23 4.29
CA ARG A 141 15.49 -11.57 5.72
C ARG A 141 16.21 -10.50 6.51
N VAL A 142 15.62 -10.10 7.64
CA VAL A 142 16.19 -9.09 8.54
C VAL A 142 16.68 -9.78 9.81
N PHE A 143 17.96 -9.60 10.10
CA PHE A 143 18.62 -10.12 11.29
C PHE A 143 18.86 -8.97 12.25
N CYS A 144 18.34 -9.09 13.46
CA CYS A 144 18.46 -8.08 14.51
C CYS A 144 19.00 -8.70 15.78
N ASP A 145 19.59 -7.85 16.64
CA ASP A 145 19.87 -8.20 18.01
C ASP A 145 18.58 -8.17 18.90
N GLU A 146 18.75 -8.38 20.19
CA GLU A 146 17.65 -8.39 21.18
C GLU A 146 16.96 -7.02 21.36
N ASN A 147 17.62 -5.94 20.97
CA ASN A 147 17.11 -4.57 21.03
C ASN A 147 16.49 -4.11 19.69
N ASN A 148 16.27 -5.01 18.74
CA ASN A 148 15.81 -4.73 17.38
C ASN A 148 16.76 -3.87 16.55
N VAL A 149 18.03 -3.78 16.91
CA VAL A 149 19.07 -3.14 16.07
C VAL A 149 19.38 -4.08 14.89
N VAL A 150 19.25 -3.56 13.69
CA VAL A 150 19.47 -4.34 12.46
C VAL A 150 20.96 -4.62 12.31
N GLN A 151 21.29 -5.90 12.20
CA GLN A 151 22.68 -6.39 11.98
C GLN A 151 22.92 -6.68 10.51
N GLN A 152 21.91 -7.22 9.81
CA GLN A 152 22.03 -7.61 8.42
C GLN A 152 20.64 -7.69 7.77
N ILE A 153 20.57 -7.38 6.46
CA ILE A 153 19.47 -7.70 5.59
C ILE A 153 20.01 -8.52 4.43
N VAL A 154 19.40 -9.69 4.16
CA VAL A 154 19.82 -10.59 3.08
C VAL A 154 18.64 -10.83 2.17
N GLU A 155 18.76 -10.50 0.89
CA GLU A 155 17.72 -10.74 -0.10
C GLU A 155 17.46 -12.24 -0.28
N ASP A 156 16.22 -12.64 -0.58
CA ASP A 156 15.80 -14.06 -0.64
C ASP A 156 16.70 -14.92 -1.56
N LYS A 157 17.16 -14.34 -2.68
CA LYS A 157 18.02 -15.04 -3.64
C LYS A 157 19.46 -15.23 -3.15
N ASP A 158 19.92 -14.36 -2.27
CA ASP A 158 21.27 -14.39 -1.69
C ASP A 158 21.31 -15.15 -0.35
N CYS A 159 20.14 -15.55 0.21
CA CYS A 159 20.06 -16.31 1.45
C CYS A 159 20.65 -17.73 1.33
N THR A 160 21.46 -18.11 2.31
CA THR A 160 21.80 -19.51 2.59
C THR A 160 20.56 -20.28 3.09
N SER A 161 20.64 -21.61 3.14
CA SER A 161 19.53 -22.43 3.67
C SER A 161 19.20 -22.09 5.12
N ALA A 162 20.21 -21.85 5.96
CA ALA A 162 20.01 -21.47 7.36
C ALA A 162 19.37 -20.07 7.50
N GLN A 163 19.75 -19.13 6.65
CA GLN A 163 19.17 -17.79 6.67
C GLN A 163 17.69 -17.76 6.25
N ARG A 164 17.27 -18.71 5.38
CA ARG A 164 15.87 -18.84 4.96
C ARG A 164 14.91 -19.23 6.08
N GLU A 165 15.41 -19.85 7.15
CA GLU A 165 14.60 -20.23 8.32
C GLU A 165 14.16 -19.00 9.15
N ASN A 166 14.82 -17.86 8.99
CA ASN A 166 14.41 -16.62 9.65
C ASN A 166 13.07 -16.14 9.07
N GLN A 167 12.07 -16.00 9.95
CA GLN A 167 10.72 -15.57 9.59
C GLN A 167 10.57 -14.04 9.54
N ARG A 168 11.54 -13.27 10.09
CA ARG A 168 11.51 -11.82 10.06
C ARG A 168 11.92 -11.31 8.69
N ILE A 169 10.97 -10.67 8.01
CA ILE A 169 11.15 -10.22 6.63
C ILE A 169 11.30 -8.71 6.52
N ASN A 170 11.94 -8.30 5.45
CA ASN A 170 12.02 -6.93 5.00
C ASN A 170 10.75 -6.56 4.22
N ALA A 171 9.96 -5.61 4.74
CA ALA A 171 8.73 -5.14 4.10
C ALA A 171 8.99 -4.20 2.89
N GLY A 172 10.23 -3.78 2.68
CA GLY A 172 10.56 -2.83 1.62
C GLY A 172 10.10 -1.40 1.89
N VAL A 173 9.81 -1.09 3.14
CA VAL A 173 9.48 0.26 3.62
C VAL A 173 10.60 0.71 4.55
N TYR A 174 11.14 1.91 4.27
CA TYR A 174 12.28 2.44 5.01
C TYR A 174 12.06 3.91 5.33
N CYS A 175 12.59 4.35 6.46
CA CYS A 175 12.82 5.76 6.74
C CYS A 175 14.31 5.99 6.95
N PHE A 176 14.89 6.93 6.22
CA PHE A 176 16.30 7.31 6.36
C PHE A 176 16.41 8.78 6.73
N ARG A 177 17.35 9.11 7.58
CA ARG A 177 17.89 10.48 7.62
C ARG A 177 18.60 10.74 6.31
N TRP A 178 18.10 11.70 5.51
CA TRP A 178 18.61 11.92 4.16
C TRP A 178 20.11 12.22 4.12
N GLN A 179 20.61 13.05 5.02
CA GLN A 179 22.02 13.43 5.09
C GLN A 179 23.00 12.25 5.27
N ASP A 180 22.54 11.15 5.85
CA ASP A 180 23.35 9.95 6.00
C ASP A 180 23.23 9.07 4.75
N LEU A 181 22.03 8.94 4.19
CA LEU A 181 21.78 8.16 2.98
C LEU A 181 22.47 8.77 1.74
N GLU A 182 22.41 10.11 1.56
CA GLU A 182 22.99 10.78 0.38
C GLU A 182 24.49 10.54 0.22
N LYS A 183 25.23 10.34 1.32
CA LYS A 183 26.66 10.05 1.30
C LYS A 183 26.96 8.62 0.81
N ILE A 184 26.05 7.69 1.06
CA ILE A 184 26.22 6.26 0.77
C ILE A 184 25.74 5.92 -0.63
N LEU A 185 24.66 6.54 -1.09
CA LEU A 185 24.04 6.23 -2.40
C LEU A 185 25.05 6.19 -3.56
N PRO A 186 26.03 7.12 -3.71
CA PRO A 186 27.00 7.08 -4.81
C PRO A 186 27.97 5.90 -4.76
N HIS A 187 28.08 5.23 -3.58
CA HIS A 187 29.04 4.16 -3.33
C HIS A 187 28.41 2.77 -3.28
N LEU A 188 27.09 2.67 -3.54
CA LEU A 188 26.44 1.36 -3.62
C LEU A 188 27.04 0.54 -4.77
N GLU A 189 27.19 -0.75 -4.52
CA GLU A 189 27.73 -1.72 -5.48
C GLU A 189 26.65 -2.71 -5.91
N ALA A 190 26.85 -3.36 -7.08
CA ALA A 190 25.93 -4.38 -7.61
C ALA A 190 26.54 -5.81 -7.49
N ASN A 191 27.24 -6.09 -6.38
CA ASN A 191 27.95 -7.34 -6.13
C ASN A 191 27.02 -8.40 -5.48
N ASN A 192 25.91 -8.73 -6.14
CA ASN A 192 24.90 -9.66 -5.66
C ASN A 192 24.37 -10.56 -6.80
N ALA A 193 23.54 -11.56 -6.48
CA ALA A 193 23.02 -12.52 -7.43
C ALA A 193 22.23 -11.91 -8.59
N GLN A 194 21.63 -10.73 -8.41
CA GLN A 194 20.84 -10.04 -9.43
C GLN A 194 21.65 -9.00 -10.23
N LYS A 195 22.86 -8.66 -9.78
CA LYS A 195 23.68 -7.56 -10.31
C LYS A 195 22.93 -6.22 -10.29
N GLU A 196 22.22 -5.96 -9.19
CA GLU A 196 21.43 -4.77 -8.97
C GLU A 196 21.97 -3.97 -7.76
N TYR A 197 21.78 -2.66 -7.77
CA TYR A 197 22.05 -1.81 -6.61
C TYR A 197 20.90 -1.97 -5.60
N TYR A 198 21.15 -2.69 -4.52
CA TYR A 198 20.14 -2.89 -3.50
C TYR A 198 20.11 -1.74 -2.50
N LEU A 199 18.90 -1.25 -2.19
CA LEU A 199 18.74 -0.26 -1.12
C LEU A 199 19.04 -0.86 0.26
N THR A 200 18.87 -2.16 0.42
CA THR A 200 19.21 -2.91 1.64
C THR A 200 20.69 -2.85 1.98
N ASP A 201 21.56 -2.66 0.98
CA ASP A 201 23.00 -2.48 1.23
C ASP A 201 23.30 -1.11 1.87
N ALA A 202 22.47 -0.07 1.59
CA ALA A 202 22.61 1.22 2.26
C ALA A 202 22.20 1.15 3.75
N VAL A 203 21.24 0.29 4.09
CA VAL A 203 20.77 0.13 5.48
C VAL A 203 21.91 -0.28 6.41
N THR A 204 22.78 -1.18 5.96
CA THR A 204 23.89 -1.70 6.77
C THR A 204 25.09 -0.74 6.85
N GLN A 205 25.09 0.36 6.09
CA GLN A 205 26.18 1.35 6.06
C GLN A 205 25.88 2.60 6.89
N VAL A 206 24.70 2.72 7.47
CA VAL A 206 24.33 3.81 8.40
C VAL A 206 24.18 3.28 9.82
N THR A 207 24.21 4.16 10.81
CA THR A 207 24.01 3.81 12.22
C THR A 207 23.47 5.00 13.02
N PRO A 208 22.53 4.81 13.96
CA PRO A 208 21.86 3.55 14.33
C PRO A 208 20.78 3.13 13.33
N VAL A 209 20.52 1.82 13.22
CA VAL A 209 19.45 1.26 12.39
C VAL A 209 18.56 0.37 13.23
N MET A 210 17.26 0.65 13.24
CA MET A 210 16.27 -0.14 13.98
C MET A 210 15.27 -0.81 13.05
N ALA A 211 14.83 -2.01 13.44
CA ALA A 211 13.70 -2.70 12.84
C ALA A 211 12.43 -2.44 13.64
N VAL A 212 11.32 -2.17 12.94
CA VAL A 212 9.98 -2.02 13.53
C VAL A 212 9.06 -3.05 12.90
N ASP A 213 8.58 -3.99 13.70
CA ASP A 213 7.63 -5.00 13.25
C ASP A 213 6.23 -4.38 13.13
N VAL A 214 5.55 -4.60 11.99
CA VAL A 214 4.12 -4.28 11.87
C VAL A 214 3.27 -5.27 12.65
N GLU A 215 2.17 -4.82 13.23
CA GLU A 215 1.24 -5.68 13.95
C GLU A 215 0.45 -6.59 12.99
N ASP A 216 -0.06 -6.03 11.89
CA ASP A 216 -0.81 -6.75 10.86
C ASP A 216 0.07 -6.95 9.61
N PHE A 217 0.66 -8.12 9.48
CA PHE A 217 1.51 -8.44 8.33
C PHE A 217 0.78 -8.38 6.97
N GLN A 218 -0.55 -8.37 6.95
CA GLN A 218 -1.32 -8.22 5.70
C GLN A 218 -1.13 -6.83 5.08
N GLU A 219 -0.71 -5.84 5.87
CA GLU A 219 -0.47 -4.48 5.38
C GLU A 219 0.70 -4.40 4.40
N ILE A 220 1.71 -5.25 4.60
CA ILE A 220 2.98 -5.17 3.86
C ILE A 220 3.03 -6.11 2.64
N GLY A 221 1.91 -6.73 2.30
CA GLY A 221 1.83 -7.65 1.16
C GLY A 221 2.04 -6.94 -0.18
N GLY A 222 3.20 -7.15 -0.80
CA GLY A 222 3.48 -6.65 -2.16
C GLY A 222 2.74 -7.45 -3.22
N ILE A 223 2.08 -6.77 -4.15
CA ILE A 223 1.31 -7.39 -5.24
C ILE A 223 2.18 -7.54 -6.48
N ASN A 224 2.50 -8.77 -6.86
CA ASN A 224 3.37 -9.08 -7.99
C ASN A 224 2.69 -9.89 -9.11
N ASP A 225 1.54 -10.50 -8.82
CA ASP A 225 0.75 -11.29 -9.77
C ASP A 225 -0.75 -11.17 -9.48
N ARG A 226 -1.56 -11.81 -10.33
CA ARG A 226 -3.03 -11.76 -10.22
C ARG A 226 -3.59 -12.51 -9.01
N LEU A 227 -2.90 -13.53 -8.53
CA LEU A 227 -3.32 -14.28 -7.35
C LEU A 227 -3.15 -13.41 -6.10
N GLN A 228 -2.01 -12.72 -5.97
CA GLN A 228 -1.78 -11.77 -4.88
C GLN A 228 -2.74 -10.58 -4.95
N LEU A 229 -3.09 -10.11 -6.16
CA LEU A 229 -4.09 -9.06 -6.34
C LEU A 229 -5.47 -9.48 -5.83
N SER A 230 -5.91 -10.71 -6.14
CA SER A 230 -7.16 -11.26 -5.62
C SER A 230 -7.16 -11.37 -4.11
N GLY A 231 -6.09 -11.90 -3.51
CA GLY A 231 -5.97 -11.98 -2.05
C GLY A 231 -5.98 -10.60 -1.36
N ALA A 232 -5.35 -9.60 -1.98
CA ALA A 232 -5.40 -8.24 -1.47
C ALA A 232 -6.81 -7.64 -1.54
N TYR A 233 -7.61 -7.98 -2.56
CA TYR A 233 -9.02 -7.57 -2.65
C TYR A 233 -9.84 -8.18 -1.51
N ASP A 234 -9.62 -9.46 -1.18
CA ASP A 234 -10.32 -10.11 -0.07
C ASP A 234 -10.00 -9.43 1.28
N ILE A 235 -8.74 -9.08 1.51
CA ILE A 235 -8.31 -8.35 2.71
C ILE A 235 -8.98 -6.96 2.76
N LEU A 236 -8.98 -6.22 1.65
CA LEU A 236 -9.63 -4.92 1.58
C LEU A 236 -11.12 -5.02 1.90
N GLN A 237 -11.82 -5.97 1.28
CA GLN A 237 -13.23 -6.23 1.52
C GLN A 237 -13.51 -6.62 2.97
N ALA A 238 -12.66 -7.44 3.58
CA ALA A 238 -12.80 -7.78 4.99
C ALA A 238 -12.73 -6.53 5.88
N ARG A 239 -11.77 -5.63 5.64
CA ARG A 239 -11.62 -4.36 6.38
C ARG A 239 -12.84 -3.43 6.22
N ILE A 240 -13.36 -3.27 5.00
CA ILE A 240 -14.53 -2.43 4.72
C ILE A 240 -15.76 -3.00 5.46
N LYS A 241 -15.99 -4.29 5.35
CA LYS A 241 -17.13 -4.97 5.99
C LYS A 241 -17.06 -4.92 7.51
N GLU A 242 -15.88 -5.13 8.08
CA GLU A 242 -15.65 -5.00 9.52
C GLU A 242 -15.96 -3.59 10.02
N LYS A 243 -15.53 -2.55 9.29
CA LYS A 243 -15.85 -1.15 9.59
C LYS A 243 -17.37 -0.95 9.72
N TRP A 244 -18.12 -1.42 8.71
CA TRP A 244 -19.58 -1.20 8.68
C TRP A 244 -20.32 -2.05 9.72
N MET A 245 -19.91 -3.29 9.96
CA MET A 245 -20.50 -4.11 11.04
C MET A 245 -20.27 -3.47 12.42
N LYS A 246 -19.08 -2.92 12.66
CA LYS A 246 -18.80 -2.15 13.90
C LYS A 246 -19.61 -0.85 14.01
N ALA A 247 -20.03 -0.28 12.87
CA ALA A 247 -20.88 0.90 12.80
C ALA A 247 -22.39 0.59 12.90
N GLY A 248 -22.79 -0.66 13.14
CA GLY A 248 -24.19 -1.05 13.33
C GLY A 248 -24.91 -1.54 12.06
N VAL A 249 -24.18 -1.86 10.98
CA VAL A 249 -24.74 -2.45 9.76
C VAL A 249 -24.77 -3.97 9.88
N THR A 250 -25.84 -4.60 9.47
CA THR A 250 -25.96 -6.06 9.42
C THR A 250 -25.65 -6.57 8.01
N LEU A 251 -24.62 -7.43 7.88
CA LEU A 251 -24.29 -8.12 6.65
C LEU A 251 -24.66 -9.60 6.75
N ILE A 252 -25.67 -10.03 5.97
CA ILE A 252 -26.11 -11.42 5.92
C ILE A 252 -25.31 -12.14 4.85
N ASP A 253 -24.47 -13.12 5.22
CA ASP A 253 -23.50 -13.77 4.33
C ASP A 253 -22.49 -12.77 3.74
N SER A 254 -21.66 -12.24 4.61
CA SER A 254 -20.64 -11.24 4.24
C SER A 254 -19.69 -11.70 3.13
N ALA A 255 -19.53 -13.02 2.92
CA ALA A 255 -18.66 -13.57 1.88
C ALA A 255 -19.15 -13.23 0.46
N SER A 256 -20.47 -13.17 0.24
CA SER A 256 -21.07 -12.88 -1.07
C SER A 256 -21.35 -11.39 -1.32
N ILE A 257 -21.09 -10.53 -0.33
CA ILE A 257 -21.34 -9.08 -0.41
C ILE A 257 -20.04 -8.36 -0.79
N THR A 258 -20.12 -7.36 -1.67
CA THR A 258 -19.00 -6.45 -1.95
C THR A 258 -19.41 -5.00 -1.73
N ILE A 259 -18.52 -4.22 -1.12
CA ILE A 259 -18.76 -2.82 -0.76
C ILE A 259 -17.54 -2.00 -1.15
N ASP A 260 -17.71 -0.97 -1.97
CA ASP A 260 -16.64 -0.04 -2.30
C ASP A 260 -16.32 0.87 -1.11
N GLU A 261 -15.09 1.38 -1.03
CA GLU A 261 -14.65 2.24 0.07
C GLU A 261 -15.39 3.57 0.16
N THR A 262 -15.93 4.04 -0.98
CA THR A 262 -16.67 5.29 -1.11
C THR A 262 -18.14 5.17 -0.70
N VAL A 263 -18.61 3.94 -0.43
CA VAL A 263 -19.98 3.70 0.03
C VAL A 263 -20.14 4.15 1.46
N GLU A 264 -21.27 4.79 1.76
CA GLU A 264 -21.67 5.21 3.10
C GLU A 264 -22.91 4.47 3.54
N LEU A 265 -22.88 3.88 4.72
CA LEU A 265 -24.00 3.13 5.30
C LEU A 265 -24.35 3.71 6.68
N GLU A 266 -25.61 3.98 6.93
CA GLU A 266 -26.07 4.37 8.26
C GLU A 266 -26.36 3.14 9.15
N PRO A 267 -26.44 3.32 10.47
CA PRO A 267 -26.82 2.23 11.38
C PRO A 267 -28.17 1.60 11.04
N ASP A 268 -28.37 0.34 11.43
CA ASP A 268 -29.58 -0.45 11.19
C ASP A 268 -29.87 -0.78 9.72
N VAL A 269 -28.94 -0.51 8.80
CA VAL A 269 -28.99 -1.00 7.43
C VAL A 269 -28.72 -2.50 7.41
N ILE A 270 -29.51 -3.25 6.64
CA ILE A 270 -29.34 -4.68 6.43
C ILE A 270 -28.98 -4.95 4.97
N ILE A 271 -27.84 -5.58 4.75
CA ILE A 271 -27.40 -6.00 3.41
C ILE A 271 -27.48 -7.52 3.31
N GLU A 272 -28.23 -7.99 2.34
CA GLU A 272 -28.49 -9.41 2.07
C GLU A 272 -27.46 -10.02 1.10
N PRO A 273 -27.41 -11.36 0.99
CA PRO A 273 -26.44 -12.07 0.15
C PRO A 273 -26.40 -11.59 -1.30
N GLN A 274 -25.24 -11.74 -1.96
CA GLN A 274 -25.02 -11.42 -3.37
C GLN A 274 -25.33 -9.96 -3.73
N THR A 275 -25.16 -9.04 -2.77
CA THR A 275 -25.36 -7.60 -2.97
C THR A 275 -24.03 -6.91 -3.23
N HIS A 276 -24.04 -6.01 -4.23
CA HIS A 276 -22.87 -5.22 -4.60
C HIS A 276 -23.19 -3.74 -4.45
N LEU A 277 -22.44 -3.04 -3.60
CA LEU A 277 -22.55 -1.60 -3.37
C LEU A 277 -21.31 -0.91 -3.94
N ARG A 278 -21.52 -0.01 -4.91
CA ARG A 278 -20.43 0.58 -5.69
C ARG A 278 -20.49 2.10 -5.73
N GLY A 279 -19.35 2.68 -6.05
CA GLY A 279 -19.19 4.12 -6.27
C GLY A 279 -19.61 4.97 -5.07
N ASN A 280 -20.14 6.15 -5.34
CA ASN A 280 -20.60 7.09 -4.30
C ASN A 280 -22.05 6.77 -3.90
N THR A 281 -22.27 5.59 -3.33
CA THR A 281 -23.58 5.13 -2.87
C THR A 281 -23.77 5.43 -1.39
N VAL A 282 -24.92 5.99 -1.04
CA VAL A 282 -25.31 6.27 0.35
C VAL A 282 -26.60 5.51 0.65
N ILE A 283 -26.62 4.74 1.74
CA ILE A 283 -27.82 3.99 2.19
C ILE A 283 -28.18 4.44 3.60
N LYS A 284 -29.39 5.00 3.73
CA LYS A 284 -29.92 5.55 4.96
C LYS A 284 -30.50 4.47 5.89
N ALA A 285 -30.65 4.84 7.17
CA ALA A 285 -31.03 3.96 8.26
C ALA A 285 -32.31 3.15 7.98
N GLY A 286 -32.36 1.94 8.56
CA GLY A 286 -33.51 1.05 8.48
C GLY A 286 -33.75 0.40 7.12
N SER A 287 -32.91 0.69 6.11
CA SER A 287 -33.06 0.15 4.78
C SER A 287 -32.54 -1.29 4.66
N ARG A 288 -33.18 -2.08 3.81
CA ARG A 288 -32.85 -3.49 3.54
C ARG A 288 -32.57 -3.70 2.06
N ILE A 289 -31.32 -4.01 1.72
CA ILE A 289 -30.84 -4.13 0.34
C ILE A 289 -30.43 -5.56 0.04
N GLY A 290 -30.94 -6.09 -1.05
CA GLY A 290 -30.69 -7.47 -1.52
C GLY A 290 -31.89 -8.39 -1.28
N PRO A 291 -31.76 -9.70 -1.56
CA PRO A 291 -30.57 -10.33 -2.13
C PRO A 291 -30.40 -10.00 -3.64
N GLY A 292 -29.17 -10.28 -4.16
CA GLY A 292 -28.91 -10.22 -5.60
C GLY A 292 -29.02 -8.83 -6.22
N SER A 293 -28.76 -7.76 -5.45
CA SER A 293 -28.89 -6.38 -5.93
C SER A 293 -27.54 -5.73 -6.23
N LEU A 294 -27.51 -4.83 -7.21
CA LEU A 294 -26.41 -3.92 -7.50
C LEU A 294 -26.90 -2.48 -7.30
N ILE A 295 -26.26 -1.75 -6.39
CA ILE A 295 -26.51 -0.32 -6.17
C ILE A 295 -25.23 0.44 -6.47
N GLU A 296 -25.29 1.41 -7.37
CA GLU A 296 -24.13 2.17 -7.81
C GLU A 296 -24.47 3.66 -7.91
N ASN A 297 -23.59 4.53 -7.38
CA ASN A 297 -23.70 6.01 -7.42
C ASN A 297 -25.10 6.51 -7.04
N SER A 298 -25.73 5.93 -6.04
CA SER A 298 -27.15 6.19 -5.75
C SER A 298 -27.38 6.56 -4.29
N LEU A 299 -28.39 7.39 -4.05
CA LEU A 299 -28.87 7.73 -2.72
C LEU A 299 -30.13 6.90 -2.42
N ILE A 300 -30.06 6.05 -1.41
CA ILE A 300 -31.18 5.24 -0.93
C ILE A 300 -31.67 5.85 0.39
N GLY A 301 -32.93 6.25 0.41
CA GLY A 301 -33.60 6.86 1.56
C GLY A 301 -33.78 5.92 2.75
N GLU A 302 -34.46 6.40 3.79
CA GLU A 302 -34.74 5.63 5.01
C GLU A 302 -35.82 4.57 4.78
N ASN A 303 -35.70 3.43 5.46
CA ASN A 303 -36.68 2.35 5.44
C ASN A 303 -37.03 1.82 4.03
N VAL A 304 -36.07 1.90 3.10
CA VAL A 304 -36.23 1.38 1.72
C VAL A 304 -35.98 -0.12 1.74
N THR A 305 -36.78 -0.85 0.97
CA THR A 305 -36.53 -2.25 0.65
C THR A 305 -36.27 -2.38 -0.85
N ALA A 306 -35.08 -2.90 -1.24
CA ALA A 306 -34.75 -3.18 -2.63
C ALA A 306 -34.23 -4.62 -2.76
N ARG A 307 -34.88 -5.42 -3.63
CA ARG A 307 -34.53 -6.83 -3.86
C ARG A 307 -34.35 -7.11 -5.34
N TYR A 308 -33.35 -7.95 -5.68
CA TYR A 308 -33.10 -8.38 -7.07
C TYR A 308 -33.05 -7.20 -8.08
N SER A 309 -32.51 -6.08 -7.65
CA SER A 309 -32.62 -4.81 -8.38
C SER A 309 -31.27 -4.28 -8.79
N VAL A 310 -31.21 -3.63 -9.94
CA VAL A 310 -30.08 -2.82 -10.38
C VAL A 310 -30.50 -1.35 -10.32
N ILE A 311 -29.85 -0.58 -9.44
CA ILE A 311 -30.14 0.84 -9.21
C ILE A 311 -28.83 1.61 -9.43
N THR A 312 -28.81 2.46 -10.44
CA THR A 312 -27.64 3.25 -10.81
C THR A 312 -27.99 4.71 -10.97
N ASP A 313 -27.10 5.61 -10.56
CA ASP A 313 -27.19 7.05 -10.72
C ASP A 313 -28.56 7.64 -10.33
N SER A 314 -29.15 7.12 -9.24
CA SER A 314 -30.54 7.34 -8.86
C SER A 314 -30.71 7.80 -7.43
N THR A 315 -31.85 8.45 -7.16
CA THR A 315 -32.32 8.74 -5.80
C THR A 315 -33.62 8.01 -5.53
N VAL A 316 -33.63 7.16 -4.51
CA VAL A 316 -34.80 6.43 -4.03
C VAL A 316 -35.30 7.10 -2.75
N GLN A 317 -36.58 7.50 -2.74
CA GLN A 317 -37.20 8.16 -1.59
C GLN A 317 -37.43 7.21 -0.42
N ASN A 318 -37.64 7.77 0.78
CA ASN A 318 -37.93 7.01 1.99
C ASN A 318 -39.14 6.07 1.79
N GLU A 319 -39.12 4.94 2.52
CA GLU A 319 -40.20 3.95 2.59
C GLU A 319 -40.57 3.28 1.24
N THR A 320 -39.70 3.45 0.22
CA THR A 320 -39.91 2.86 -1.11
C THR A 320 -39.63 1.35 -1.09
N GLN A 321 -40.42 0.60 -1.83
CA GLN A 321 -40.21 -0.83 -2.06
C GLN A 321 -39.97 -1.10 -3.55
N ILE A 322 -38.87 -1.82 -3.85
CA ILE A 322 -38.40 -2.18 -5.19
C ILE A 322 -38.10 -3.68 -5.22
N GLY A 323 -38.58 -4.37 -6.26
CA GLY A 323 -38.31 -5.79 -6.45
C GLY A 323 -39.47 -6.56 -6.94
#